data_b806fefdd9ff7d80583d05a334c29ea8
#
_entry.id   b806fefdd9ff7d80583d05a334c29ea8
#
_cell.length_a   1.000
_cell.length_b   1.000
_cell.length_c   1.000
_cell.angle_alpha   90.00
_cell.angle_beta   90.00
_cell.angle_gamma   90.00
#
_symmetry.space_group_name_H-M   'P 1'
#
loop_
_entity.id
_entity.type
_entity.pdbx_description
1 polymer ?
#
loop_
_entity_poly.entity_id
_entity_poly.type
_entity_poly.pdbx_seq_one_letter_code
_entity_poly.pdbx_strand_id
1 'polypeptide(L)'
;RTGWLGLCALGPIMIVYPEGSFYIMVKPEDIPEIVTEHLLKGRVVTRLLYQETVTPDGIKSLNETDFYKKQHRSALRNCGVIDPENINEYIARDGYQALAKCLAEYTPEQVIQIVKDSGLRGRGGAGFPTGVKWSFAAANQADQKYVCCNADEGDPGAFMDRSILEGDPNVVIEAMAIAGYAIGATQG
;
A
#
# COMPACT_ATOMS: atom_id res chain seq x y z
N ARG A 1 -14.37 -2.04 2.22
CA ARG A 1 -13.25 -2.02 3.18
C ARG A 1 -12.11 -1.21 2.59
N THR A 2 -11.29 -0.61 3.43
CA THR A 2 -10.03 0.01 3.04
C THR A 2 -8.93 -0.52 3.94
N GLY A 3 -7.72 -0.60 3.44
CA GLY A 3 -6.56 -0.91 4.25
C GLY A 3 -6.23 0.24 5.23
N TRP A 4 -5.16 0.07 5.95
CA TRP A 4 -4.72 1.00 6.98
C TRP A 4 -4.36 2.40 6.42
N LEU A 5 -4.95 3.45 7.01
CA LEU A 5 -4.78 4.84 6.59
C LEU A 5 -3.76 5.64 7.43
N GLY A 6 -3.22 5.06 8.50
CA GLY A 6 -2.27 5.75 9.38
C GLY A 6 -2.89 6.67 10.43
N LEU A 7 -4.20 6.76 10.50
CA LEU A 7 -4.93 7.66 11.41
C LEU A 7 -5.68 6.90 12.52
N CYS A 8 -5.01 5.94 13.16
CA CYS A 8 -5.61 5.04 14.13
C CYS A 8 -6.32 5.77 15.30
N ALA A 9 -5.80 6.92 15.73
CA ALA A 9 -6.41 7.70 16.80
C ALA A 9 -7.77 8.32 16.43
N LEU A 10 -8.09 8.38 15.14
CA LEU A 10 -9.34 8.94 14.59
C LEU A 10 -10.38 7.89 14.23
N GLY A 11 -10.06 6.62 14.43
CA GLY A 11 -10.96 5.51 14.11
C GLY A 11 -12.16 5.39 15.03
N PRO A 12 -13.26 4.75 14.58
CA PRO A 12 -13.54 4.34 13.19
C PRO A 12 -13.71 5.51 12.23
N ILE A 13 -13.20 5.36 11.01
CA ILE A 13 -13.25 6.40 9.98
C ILE A 13 -14.14 5.98 8.80
N MET A 14 -14.70 6.98 8.10
CA MET A 14 -15.47 6.77 6.89
C MET A 14 -15.13 7.88 5.88
N ILE A 15 -14.89 7.50 4.62
CA ILE A 15 -14.73 8.45 3.52
C ILE A 15 -15.90 8.30 2.57
N VAL A 16 -16.54 9.40 2.22
CA VAL A 16 -17.61 9.42 1.23
C VAL A 16 -17.11 10.09 -0.04
N TYR A 17 -17.20 9.38 -1.16
CA TYR A 17 -16.83 9.86 -2.48
C TYR A 17 -18.07 10.28 -3.28
N PRO A 18 -17.96 11.19 -4.28
CA PRO A 18 -16.69 11.68 -4.91
C PRO A 18 -16.00 12.84 -4.19
N GLU A 19 -16.66 13.59 -3.32
CA GLU A 19 -16.13 14.80 -2.71
C GLU A 19 -15.03 14.54 -1.66
N GLY A 20 -14.88 13.29 -1.18
CA GLY A 20 -13.85 12.91 -0.23
C GLY A 20 -14.14 13.33 1.23
N SER A 21 -15.43 13.52 1.59
CA SER A 21 -15.81 13.88 2.97
C SER A 21 -15.28 12.86 3.97
N PHE A 22 -14.42 13.31 4.89
CA PHE A 22 -13.69 12.46 5.81
C PHE A 22 -14.28 12.54 7.22
N TYR A 23 -15.02 11.51 7.59
CA TYR A 23 -15.63 11.36 8.92
C TYR A 23 -14.73 10.57 9.85
N ILE A 24 -14.66 11.01 11.11
CA ILE A 24 -13.84 10.41 12.17
C ILE A 24 -14.69 9.97 13.36
N MET A 25 -14.16 9.00 14.14
CA MET A 25 -14.81 8.49 15.36
C MET A 25 -16.28 8.09 15.14
N VAL A 26 -16.59 7.58 13.94
CA VAL A 26 -17.96 7.22 13.55
C VAL A 26 -18.46 6.04 14.38
N LYS A 27 -19.64 6.20 14.98
CA LYS A 27 -20.31 5.17 15.77
C LYS A 27 -21.48 4.57 14.99
N PRO A 28 -21.95 3.36 15.33
CA PRO A 28 -23.13 2.78 14.70
C PRO A 28 -24.36 3.69 14.72
N GLU A 29 -24.51 4.49 15.77
CA GLU A 29 -25.60 5.43 15.96
C GLU A 29 -25.57 6.62 14.97
N ASP A 30 -24.41 6.93 14.41
CA ASP A 30 -24.21 8.01 13.45
C ASP A 30 -24.63 7.60 12.02
N ILE A 31 -24.66 6.30 11.73
CA ILE A 31 -24.89 5.79 10.38
C ILE A 31 -26.25 6.23 9.80
N PRO A 32 -27.38 6.17 10.53
CA PRO A 32 -28.65 6.63 10.00
C PRO A 32 -28.65 8.10 9.58
N GLU A 33 -27.95 8.97 10.33
CA GLU A 33 -27.81 10.39 10.01
C GLU A 33 -26.94 10.56 8.74
N ILE A 34 -25.79 9.88 8.66
CA ILE A 34 -24.92 9.93 7.48
C ILE A 34 -25.69 9.48 6.23
N VAL A 35 -26.42 8.39 6.31
CA VAL A 35 -27.24 7.90 5.17
C VAL A 35 -28.28 8.91 4.78
N THR A 36 -29.06 9.41 5.75
CA THR A 36 -30.21 10.29 5.46
C THR A 36 -29.78 11.67 4.98
N GLU A 37 -28.80 12.28 5.66
CA GLU A 37 -28.40 13.64 5.34
C GLU A 37 -27.37 13.67 4.21
N HIS A 38 -26.33 12.84 4.28
CA HIS A 38 -25.25 12.92 3.31
C HIS A 38 -25.56 12.12 2.03
N LEU A 39 -25.84 10.81 2.15
CA LEU A 39 -25.99 9.97 0.94
C LEU A 39 -27.30 10.25 0.19
N LEU A 40 -28.42 10.52 0.89
CA LEU A 40 -29.70 10.78 0.24
C LEU A 40 -29.96 12.24 -0.10
N LYS A 41 -29.49 13.19 0.73
CA LYS A 41 -29.79 14.62 0.58
C LYS A 41 -28.57 15.46 0.16
N GLY A 42 -27.38 14.88 0.08
CA GLY A 42 -26.13 15.60 -0.27
C GLY A 42 -25.65 16.59 0.80
N ARG A 43 -26.14 16.48 2.04
CA ARG A 43 -25.79 17.40 3.13
C ARG A 43 -24.80 16.74 4.06
N VAL A 44 -23.57 17.21 4.06
CA VAL A 44 -22.48 16.68 4.88
C VAL A 44 -22.79 16.84 6.39
N VAL A 45 -22.53 15.80 7.16
CA VAL A 45 -22.70 15.79 8.62
C VAL A 45 -21.47 16.42 9.28
N THR A 46 -21.47 17.74 9.41
CA THR A 46 -20.30 18.54 9.78
C THR A 46 -19.69 18.20 11.14
N ARG A 47 -20.49 17.73 12.11
CA ARG A 47 -20.01 17.34 13.45
C ARG A 47 -19.04 16.16 13.45
N LEU A 48 -19.11 15.32 12.42
CA LEU A 48 -18.26 14.12 12.28
C LEU A 48 -17.04 14.36 11.41
N LEU A 49 -16.94 15.51 10.73
CA LEU A 49 -15.81 15.81 9.85
C LEU A 49 -14.50 15.97 10.64
N TYR A 50 -13.44 15.47 10.06
CA TYR A 50 -12.09 15.78 10.52
C TYR A 50 -11.79 17.26 10.30
N GLN A 51 -11.50 17.99 11.37
CA GLN A 51 -11.42 19.46 11.34
C GLN A 51 -10.36 20.01 10.38
N GLU A 52 -9.25 19.30 10.17
CA GLU A 52 -8.23 19.72 9.20
C GLU A 52 -8.71 19.66 7.74
N THR A 53 -9.82 18.95 7.47
CA THR A 53 -10.42 18.91 6.12
C THR A 53 -11.45 20.01 5.91
N VAL A 54 -11.85 20.74 6.96
CA VAL A 54 -12.83 21.83 6.87
C VAL A 54 -12.13 23.15 6.62
N THR A 55 -12.52 23.83 5.56
CA THR A 55 -12.00 25.18 5.21
C THR A 55 -13.16 26.13 4.95
N PRO A 56 -12.92 27.48 4.98
CA PRO A 56 -13.97 28.44 4.62
C PRO A 56 -14.53 28.25 3.22
N ASP A 57 -13.73 27.71 2.29
CA ASP A 57 -14.09 27.53 0.88
C ASP A 57 -14.66 26.14 0.56
N GLY A 58 -14.72 25.22 1.55
CA GLY A 58 -15.25 23.86 1.36
C GLY A 58 -14.55 22.80 2.17
N ILE A 59 -14.70 21.53 1.73
CA ILE A 59 -14.09 20.37 2.36
C ILE A 59 -12.92 19.91 1.48
N LYS A 60 -11.73 19.84 2.09
CA LYS A 60 -10.54 19.25 1.45
C LYS A 60 -10.60 17.74 1.51
N SER A 61 -10.02 17.10 0.51
CA SER A 61 -9.75 15.67 0.55
C SER A 61 -8.70 15.34 1.62
N LEU A 62 -8.67 14.07 2.05
CA LEU A 62 -7.67 13.58 3.00
C LEU A 62 -6.24 13.86 2.52
N ASN A 63 -5.98 13.75 1.22
CA ASN A 63 -4.68 13.97 0.61
C ASN A 63 -4.19 15.43 0.72
N GLU A 64 -5.09 16.37 0.96
CA GLU A 64 -4.77 17.80 1.11
C GLU A 64 -4.50 18.21 2.56
N THR A 65 -4.68 17.29 3.52
CA THR A 65 -4.33 17.54 4.93
C THR A 65 -2.83 17.67 5.13
N ASP A 66 -2.40 18.38 6.17
CA ASP A 66 -0.99 18.64 6.43
C ASP A 66 -0.16 17.37 6.63
N PHE A 67 -0.78 16.33 7.16
CA PHE A 67 -0.15 15.03 7.32
C PHE A 67 0.13 14.36 5.98
N TYR A 68 -0.87 14.26 5.09
CA TYR A 68 -0.74 13.53 3.83
C TYR A 68 0.00 14.31 2.74
N LYS A 69 -0.24 15.62 2.61
CA LYS A 69 0.38 16.42 1.54
C LYS A 69 1.91 16.49 1.61
N LYS A 70 2.48 16.19 2.79
CA LYS A 70 3.93 16.14 3.01
C LYS A 70 4.53 14.76 2.81
N GLN A 71 3.71 13.75 2.52
CA GLN A 71 4.17 12.36 2.33
C GLN A 71 4.21 11.98 0.86
N HIS A 72 5.26 11.26 0.49
CA HIS A 72 5.36 10.55 -0.78
C HIS A 72 5.28 9.06 -0.51
N ARG A 73 4.07 8.49 -0.63
CA ARG A 73 3.80 7.08 -0.33
C ARG A 73 4.08 6.22 -1.54
N SER A 74 5.23 5.54 -1.56
CA SER A 74 5.58 4.56 -2.60
C SER A 74 5.09 3.15 -2.22
N ALA A 75 5.55 2.60 -1.10
CA ALA A 75 5.15 1.27 -0.64
C ALA A 75 3.68 1.23 -0.15
N LEU A 76 3.17 2.32 0.41
CA LEU A 76 1.81 2.44 0.94
C LEU A 76 0.84 3.14 -0.03
N ARG A 77 1.16 3.20 -1.34
CA ARG A 77 0.37 3.97 -2.33
C ARG A 77 -1.09 3.56 -2.42
N ASN A 78 -1.37 2.28 -2.25
CA ASN A 78 -2.71 1.71 -2.32
C ASN A 78 -3.41 1.59 -0.97
N CYS A 79 -2.67 1.74 0.15
CA CYS A 79 -3.24 1.62 1.49
C CYS A 79 -4.29 2.69 1.73
N GLY A 80 -5.49 2.27 2.09
CA GLY A 80 -6.65 3.14 2.27
C GLY A 80 -7.36 3.56 0.97
N VAL A 81 -6.92 3.05 -0.18
CA VAL A 81 -7.44 3.40 -1.50
C VAL A 81 -8.16 2.22 -2.15
N ILE A 82 -7.60 1.01 -2.04
CA ILE A 82 -8.18 -0.22 -2.56
C ILE A 82 -8.77 -1.07 -1.44
N ASP A 83 -9.69 -1.97 -1.79
CA ASP A 83 -10.05 -3.10 -0.94
C ASP A 83 -8.95 -4.17 -1.06
N PRO A 84 -8.15 -4.43 0.02
CA PRO A 84 -7.04 -5.37 -0.03
C PRO A 84 -7.46 -6.83 -0.26
N GLU A 85 -8.74 -7.17 -0.02
CA GLU A 85 -9.31 -8.49 -0.28
C GLU A 85 -9.80 -8.65 -1.73
N ASN A 86 -9.75 -7.58 -2.55
CA ASN A 86 -10.22 -7.58 -3.93
C ASN A 86 -9.07 -7.40 -4.93
N ILE A 87 -8.59 -8.50 -5.49
CA ILE A 87 -7.50 -8.50 -6.47
C ILE A 87 -7.81 -7.64 -7.72
N ASN A 88 -9.09 -7.48 -8.10
CA ASN A 88 -9.44 -6.69 -9.27
C ASN A 88 -9.14 -5.20 -9.05
N GLU A 89 -9.26 -4.70 -7.82
CA GLU A 89 -8.89 -3.33 -7.51
C GLU A 89 -7.36 -3.12 -7.56
N TYR A 90 -6.57 -4.10 -7.15
CA TYR A 90 -5.13 -4.08 -7.32
C TYR A 90 -4.74 -4.07 -8.80
N ILE A 91 -5.35 -4.94 -9.63
CA ILE A 91 -5.12 -5.00 -11.07
C ILE A 91 -5.52 -3.68 -11.75
N ALA A 92 -6.66 -3.08 -11.37
CA ALA A 92 -7.12 -1.79 -11.89
C ALA A 92 -6.15 -0.63 -11.60
N ARG A 93 -5.20 -0.84 -10.68
CA ARG A 93 -4.14 0.10 -10.33
C ARG A 93 -2.75 -0.36 -10.76
N ASP A 94 -2.70 -0.94 -11.93
CA ASP A 94 -1.47 -1.45 -12.58
C ASP A 94 -0.80 -2.61 -11.82
N GLY A 95 -1.52 -3.26 -10.93
CA GLY A 95 -1.04 -4.45 -10.22
C GLY A 95 -0.75 -5.60 -11.18
N TYR A 96 0.30 -6.33 -10.89
CA TYR A 96 0.87 -7.42 -11.70
C TYR A 96 1.38 -7.02 -13.11
N GLN A 97 1.30 -5.74 -13.50
CA GLN A 97 1.88 -5.30 -14.77
C GLN A 97 3.40 -5.39 -14.79
N ALA A 98 4.06 -5.09 -13.67
CA ALA A 98 5.51 -5.21 -13.56
C ALA A 98 5.95 -6.68 -13.68
N LEU A 99 5.24 -7.60 -13.05
CA LEU A 99 5.48 -9.04 -13.19
C LEU A 99 5.26 -9.50 -14.63
N ALA A 100 4.15 -9.13 -15.26
CA ALA A 100 3.85 -9.46 -16.65
C ALA A 100 4.96 -8.98 -17.59
N LYS A 101 5.42 -7.75 -17.39
CA LYS A 101 6.53 -7.17 -18.15
C LYS A 101 7.84 -7.92 -17.92
N CYS A 102 8.17 -8.29 -16.68
CA CYS A 102 9.34 -9.11 -16.38
C CYS A 102 9.31 -10.45 -17.13
N LEU A 103 8.16 -11.12 -17.13
CA LEU A 103 8.03 -12.43 -17.76
C LEU A 103 8.00 -12.39 -19.29
N ALA A 104 7.49 -11.30 -19.89
CA ALA A 104 7.31 -11.19 -21.35
C ALA A 104 8.49 -10.51 -22.06
N GLU A 105 9.17 -9.56 -21.41
CA GLU A 105 10.10 -8.65 -22.07
C GLU A 105 11.55 -8.76 -21.58
N TYR A 106 11.80 -9.30 -20.39
CA TYR A 106 13.12 -9.29 -19.78
C TYR A 106 13.63 -10.68 -19.39
N THR A 107 14.95 -10.88 -19.49
CA THR A 107 15.58 -12.05 -18.86
C THR A 107 15.79 -11.80 -17.35
N PRO A 108 15.99 -12.88 -16.56
CA PRO A 108 16.31 -12.76 -15.14
C PRO A 108 17.47 -11.79 -14.86
N GLU A 109 18.53 -11.84 -15.65
CA GLU A 109 19.71 -10.99 -15.53
C GLU A 109 19.37 -9.52 -15.80
N GLN A 110 18.51 -9.26 -16.79
CA GLN A 110 18.04 -7.89 -17.08
C GLN A 110 17.20 -7.34 -15.95
N VAL A 111 16.34 -8.14 -15.32
CA VAL A 111 15.57 -7.74 -14.13
C VAL A 111 16.52 -7.37 -12.98
N ILE A 112 17.54 -8.19 -12.71
CA ILE A 112 18.56 -7.89 -11.71
C ILE A 112 19.27 -6.58 -12.03
N GLN A 113 19.63 -6.36 -13.30
CA GLN A 113 20.31 -5.14 -13.71
C GLN A 113 19.43 -3.89 -13.52
N ILE A 114 18.15 -3.96 -13.90
CA ILE A 114 17.17 -2.88 -13.66
C ILE A 114 17.09 -2.53 -12.17
N VAL A 115 17.05 -3.54 -11.30
CA VAL A 115 17.00 -3.32 -9.85
C VAL A 115 18.31 -2.73 -9.33
N LYS A 116 19.47 -3.11 -9.89
CA LYS A 116 20.76 -2.45 -9.56
C LYS A 116 20.77 -0.97 -9.96
N ASP A 117 20.36 -0.69 -11.19
CA ASP A 117 20.38 0.66 -11.77
C ASP A 117 19.39 1.59 -11.08
N SER A 118 18.29 1.06 -10.56
CA SER A 118 17.32 1.82 -9.76
C SER A 118 17.88 2.31 -8.42
N GLY A 119 18.99 1.74 -7.93
CA GLY A 119 19.56 2.06 -6.64
C GLY A 119 18.73 1.58 -5.44
N LEU A 120 17.73 0.69 -5.66
CA LEU A 120 16.87 0.15 -4.60
C LEU A 120 17.71 -0.52 -3.50
N ARG A 121 17.40 -0.17 -2.25
CA ARG A 121 18.08 -0.71 -1.06
C ARG A 121 17.09 -1.38 -0.12
N GLY A 122 17.58 -2.31 0.68
CA GLY A 122 16.83 -2.93 1.76
C GLY A 122 16.31 -1.91 2.78
N ARG A 123 15.15 -2.18 3.37
CA ARG A 123 14.50 -1.33 4.38
C ARG A 123 14.52 -1.93 5.79
N GLY A 124 15.21 -3.06 5.99
CA GLY A 124 15.39 -3.69 7.29
C GLY A 124 16.56 -3.13 8.14
N GLY A 125 17.00 -1.89 7.89
CA GLY A 125 18.02 -1.17 8.66
C GLY A 125 19.39 -1.11 8.01
N ALA A 126 19.89 -2.20 7.38
CA ALA A 126 21.23 -2.24 6.80
C ALA A 126 21.37 -1.47 5.47
N GLY A 127 20.29 -1.22 4.76
CA GLY A 127 20.32 -0.50 3.49
C GLY A 127 21.14 -1.17 2.39
N PHE A 128 21.27 -2.50 2.43
CA PHE A 128 22.05 -3.23 1.44
C PHE A 128 21.44 -3.13 0.04
N PRO A 129 22.22 -2.95 -1.05
CA PRO A 129 21.70 -2.83 -2.41
C PRO A 129 20.97 -4.10 -2.85
N THR A 130 19.67 -3.98 -3.14
CA THR A 130 18.78 -5.11 -3.43
C THR A 130 19.22 -5.88 -4.68
N GLY A 131 19.54 -5.19 -5.76
CA GLY A 131 19.99 -5.84 -7.00
C GLY A 131 21.32 -6.58 -6.85
N VAL A 132 22.23 -6.11 -5.98
CA VAL A 132 23.47 -6.83 -5.65
C VAL A 132 23.15 -8.10 -4.88
N LYS A 133 22.26 -8.03 -3.89
CA LYS A 133 21.80 -9.21 -3.14
C LYS A 133 21.17 -10.26 -4.09
N TRP A 134 20.34 -9.82 -5.03
CA TRP A 134 19.74 -10.71 -6.01
C TRP A 134 20.79 -11.35 -6.92
N SER A 135 21.81 -10.59 -7.36
CA SER A 135 22.87 -11.18 -8.19
C SER A 135 23.67 -12.27 -7.47
N PHE A 136 23.90 -12.14 -6.16
CA PHE A 136 24.54 -13.20 -5.37
C PHE A 136 23.65 -14.45 -5.27
N ALA A 137 22.35 -14.26 -5.02
CA ALA A 137 21.41 -15.37 -4.98
C ALA A 137 21.27 -16.07 -6.35
N ALA A 138 21.24 -15.32 -7.44
CA ALA A 138 21.18 -15.86 -8.80
C ALA A 138 22.43 -16.69 -9.14
N ALA A 139 23.62 -16.19 -8.78
CA ALA A 139 24.88 -16.86 -9.06
C ALA A 139 25.11 -18.14 -8.24
N ASN A 140 24.43 -18.28 -7.10
CA ASN A 140 24.57 -19.46 -6.26
C ASN A 140 23.97 -20.69 -6.97
N GLN A 141 24.70 -21.81 -7.00
CA GLN A 141 24.24 -23.07 -7.54
C GLN A 141 23.60 -23.90 -6.43
N ALA A 142 22.31 -24.21 -6.59
CA ALA A 142 21.53 -25.02 -5.65
C ALA A 142 20.41 -25.74 -6.40
N ASP A 143 20.03 -26.91 -5.90
CA ASP A 143 18.92 -27.70 -6.46
C ASP A 143 17.57 -26.97 -6.28
N GLN A 144 17.45 -26.20 -5.20
CA GLN A 144 16.27 -25.41 -4.89
C GLN A 144 16.64 -24.04 -4.34
N LYS A 145 15.97 -23.00 -4.81
CA LYS A 145 16.04 -21.64 -4.28
C LYS A 145 14.68 -21.19 -3.78
N TYR A 146 14.69 -20.33 -2.78
CA TYR A 146 13.49 -19.82 -2.12
C TYR A 146 13.50 -18.30 -2.06
N VAL A 147 12.31 -17.71 -2.10
CA VAL A 147 12.08 -16.30 -1.73
C VAL A 147 11.32 -16.29 -0.42
N CYS A 148 11.90 -15.69 0.61
CA CYS A 148 11.24 -15.52 1.90
C CYS A 148 10.87 -14.06 2.12
N CYS A 149 9.58 -13.80 2.38
CA CYS A 149 9.12 -12.53 2.88
C CYS A 149 9.32 -12.51 4.40
N ASN A 150 10.19 -11.63 4.87
CA ASN A 150 10.30 -11.38 6.31
C ASN A 150 9.49 -10.14 6.66
N ALA A 151 8.41 -10.33 7.38
CA ALA A 151 7.54 -9.30 7.92
C ALA A 151 7.44 -9.41 9.46
N ASP A 152 8.49 -9.92 10.10
CA ASP A 152 8.63 -9.91 11.56
C ASP A 152 8.96 -8.49 12.03
N GLU A 153 7.93 -7.81 12.51
CA GLU A 153 7.99 -6.41 12.96
C GLU A 153 8.01 -6.35 14.48
N GLY A 154 9.17 -6.76 15.04
CA GLY A 154 9.34 -6.96 16.47
C GLY A 154 9.37 -5.68 17.32
N ASP A 155 9.57 -4.51 16.73
CA ASP A 155 9.62 -3.25 17.47
C ASP A 155 8.23 -2.80 17.94
N PRO A 156 8.00 -2.59 19.24
CA PRO A 156 6.75 -2.06 19.73
C PRO A 156 6.42 -0.69 19.12
N GLY A 157 5.22 -0.57 18.52
CA GLY A 157 4.80 0.66 17.84
C GLY A 157 5.26 0.79 16.38
N ALA A 158 6.00 -0.17 15.83
CA ALA A 158 6.23 -0.29 14.40
C ALA A 158 5.04 -0.99 13.72
N PHE A 159 4.55 -0.44 12.62
CA PHE A 159 3.36 -0.94 11.90
C PHE A 159 3.51 -0.84 10.38
N MET A 160 4.72 -0.68 9.84
CA MET A 160 4.92 -0.51 8.40
C MET A 160 4.65 -1.81 7.64
N ASP A 161 5.27 -2.91 8.07
CA ASP A 161 5.11 -4.21 7.41
C ASP A 161 3.67 -4.71 7.53
N ARG A 162 3.09 -4.60 8.71
CA ARG A 162 1.68 -4.87 8.95
C ARG A 162 0.78 -4.04 8.03
N SER A 163 1.07 -2.75 7.89
CA SER A 163 0.27 -1.84 7.05
C SER A 163 0.28 -2.25 5.58
N ILE A 164 1.43 -2.71 5.07
CA ILE A 164 1.55 -3.21 3.70
C ILE A 164 0.76 -4.51 3.55
N LEU A 165 0.94 -5.47 4.45
CA LEU A 165 0.27 -6.78 4.39
C LEU A 165 -1.26 -6.67 4.52
N GLU A 166 -1.75 -5.77 5.39
CA GLU A 166 -3.19 -5.56 5.57
C GLU A 166 -3.80 -4.63 4.52
N GLY A 167 -3.00 -3.73 3.93
CA GLY A 167 -3.50 -2.69 3.02
C GLY A 167 -3.30 -2.98 1.54
N ASP A 168 -2.29 -3.76 1.18
CA ASP A 168 -1.97 -4.16 -0.19
C ASP A 168 -1.13 -5.45 -0.24
N PRO A 169 -1.70 -6.61 0.14
CA PRO A 169 -0.97 -7.88 0.15
C PRO A 169 -0.47 -8.29 -1.23
N ASN A 170 -1.18 -7.89 -2.29
CA ASN A 170 -0.83 -8.26 -3.65
C ASN A 170 0.51 -7.65 -4.12
N VAL A 171 0.88 -6.46 -3.63
CA VAL A 171 2.18 -5.87 -3.97
C VAL A 171 3.34 -6.70 -3.43
N VAL A 172 3.18 -7.34 -2.27
CA VAL A 172 4.18 -8.24 -1.70
C VAL A 172 4.30 -9.51 -2.54
N ILE A 173 3.17 -10.11 -2.91
CA ILE A 173 3.12 -11.32 -3.76
C ILE A 173 3.76 -11.05 -5.12
N GLU A 174 3.43 -9.92 -5.76
CA GLU A 174 4.03 -9.52 -7.03
C GLU A 174 5.56 -9.34 -6.90
N ALA A 175 6.01 -8.65 -5.85
CA ALA A 175 7.44 -8.46 -5.61
C ALA A 175 8.18 -9.77 -5.35
N MET A 176 7.58 -10.70 -4.61
CA MET A 176 8.15 -12.05 -4.40
C MET A 176 8.24 -12.84 -5.70
N ALA A 177 7.21 -12.78 -6.56
CA ALA A 177 7.21 -13.45 -7.86
C ALA A 177 8.30 -12.88 -8.79
N ILE A 178 8.46 -11.55 -8.85
CA ILE A 178 9.54 -10.90 -9.61
C ILE A 178 10.92 -11.31 -9.07
N ALA A 179 11.09 -11.31 -7.75
CA ALA A 179 12.34 -11.75 -7.13
C ALA A 179 12.63 -13.23 -7.45
N GLY A 180 11.62 -14.09 -7.36
CA GLY A 180 11.71 -15.51 -7.70
C GLY A 180 12.18 -15.72 -9.13
N TYR A 181 11.54 -15.05 -10.08
CA TYR A 181 11.94 -15.06 -11.48
C TYR A 181 13.41 -14.62 -11.66
N ALA A 182 13.78 -13.50 -11.06
CA ALA A 182 15.12 -12.92 -11.20
C ALA A 182 16.24 -13.81 -10.64
N ILE A 183 16.02 -14.52 -9.53
CA ILE A 183 17.05 -15.37 -8.89
C ILE A 183 16.94 -16.85 -9.23
N GLY A 184 15.91 -17.25 -9.97
CA GLY A 184 15.64 -18.66 -10.31
C GLY A 184 15.07 -19.46 -9.13
N ALA A 185 14.29 -18.84 -8.25
CA ALA A 185 13.57 -19.53 -7.19
C ALA A 185 12.20 -20.01 -7.68
N THR A 186 11.78 -21.19 -7.22
CA THR A 186 10.49 -21.80 -7.58
C THR A 186 9.54 -21.96 -6.37
N GLN A 187 9.99 -21.53 -5.20
CA GLN A 187 9.23 -21.56 -3.95
C GLN A 187 9.32 -20.17 -3.26
N GLY A 188 8.21 -19.76 -2.63
CA GLY A 188 8.13 -18.53 -1.87
C GLY A 188 7.07 -18.58 -0.78
#